data_52902e6022d5bf3c5941534481930c09
#
_entry.id   52902e6022d5bf3c5941534481930c09
#
_cell.length_a   1.000
_cell.length_b   1.000
_cell.length_c   1.000
_cell.angle_alpha   90.00
_cell.angle_beta   90.00
_cell.angle_gamma   90.00
#
_symmetry.space_group_name_H-M   'P 1'
#
loop_
_entity.id
_entity.type
_entity.pdbx_description
1 polymer ?
#
loop_
_entity_poly.entity_id
_entity_poly.type
_entity_poly.pdbx_seq_one_letter_code
_entity_poly.pdbx_strand_id
1 'polypeptide(L)'
;MTNRFVLAVAAILSMGVTPLCQGNPSAGPEHPDSSCCTKNAAPRLTVGGYGEAVYRYNFYSDNVFRYSRAESYKDSKGHGLVDLPHAVIMMGYDFGKGWSVGMEIEFEHGGVESAVEIETEETGEYEKELERGGEVALEQFWVQKSFRPWLNLRMGHIVVPVGGTNNSHLPTEFFGVYRPEGENSILPCTWHETGISLWGRHHDWRYELMLLPALNSTMFNISGWANGASASPYEFRPANRLALAARIDNSSIKGLRLGVSGYVGNCFYNDIVTEEKSSKYKDVKGTVVIGAFDFLYRHGRLVMRGNADYGHMADADMVSTYNTRLSHASGSPYPHTHVGEAAYAVGLEAGVNLLCRKATENGKALYLFARYDRYDSYIPAPLMQDYGWSDRQCVTAGLNYFPMPQIAVKAEFGCRLLNAQYNNEPFAAMGITWSGMFH
;
A
#
# COMPACT_ATOMS: atom_id res chain seq x y z
N MET A 1 31.84 2.11 -4.73
CA MET A 1 31.11 1.35 -5.76
C MET A 1 29.76 1.98 -6.12
N THR A 2 29.31 2.99 -5.41
CA THR A 2 27.99 3.63 -5.51
C THR A 2 27.72 4.42 -6.80
N ASN A 3 28.73 4.98 -7.45
CA ASN A 3 28.51 5.85 -8.62
C ASN A 3 28.34 5.14 -9.98
N ARG A 4 28.61 3.85 -10.07
CA ARG A 4 28.50 3.11 -11.36
C ARG A 4 27.11 2.51 -11.60
N PHE A 5 26.34 2.25 -10.54
CA PHE A 5 24.98 1.69 -10.67
C PHE A 5 23.94 2.74 -11.08
N VAL A 6 24.05 3.96 -10.57
CA VAL A 6 23.17 5.07 -10.94
C VAL A 6 23.32 5.45 -12.43
N LEU A 7 24.53 5.32 -12.97
CA LEU A 7 24.82 5.55 -14.40
C LEU A 7 24.24 4.45 -15.33
N ALA A 8 24.10 3.22 -14.84
CA ALA A 8 23.52 2.13 -15.65
C ALA A 8 22.00 2.28 -15.83
N VAL A 9 21.28 2.78 -14.83
CA VAL A 9 19.84 3.07 -14.93
C VAL A 9 19.59 4.25 -15.86
N ALA A 10 20.44 5.27 -15.83
CA ALA A 10 20.36 6.43 -16.74
C ALA A 10 20.67 6.09 -18.20
N ALA A 11 21.56 5.12 -18.45
CA ALA A 11 21.94 4.68 -19.81
C ALA A 11 20.84 3.88 -20.52
N ILE A 12 19.99 3.18 -19.78
CA ILE A 12 18.83 2.45 -20.36
C ILE A 12 17.74 3.42 -20.83
N LEU A 13 17.65 4.61 -20.25
CA LEU A 13 16.69 5.65 -20.61
C LEU A 13 17.09 6.46 -21.85
N SER A 14 18.33 6.35 -22.33
CA SER A 14 18.84 7.15 -23.45
C SER A 14 18.81 6.47 -24.83
N MET A 15 18.34 5.23 -24.93
CA MET A 15 18.18 4.58 -26.25
C MET A 15 16.90 5.07 -26.92
N GLY A 16 17.08 5.94 -27.90
CA GLY A 16 16.03 6.55 -28.69
C GLY A 16 15.13 5.51 -29.39
N VAL A 17 13.85 5.52 -29.02
CA VAL A 17 12.80 4.71 -29.65
C VAL A 17 12.18 5.53 -30.76
N THR A 18 12.35 5.10 -32.01
CA THR A 18 11.62 5.62 -33.18
C THR A 18 10.11 5.38 -33.02
N PRO A 19 9.27 6.36 -33.37
CA PRO A 19 7.83 6.23 -33.17
C PRO A 19 7.20 5.38 -34.28
N LEU A 20 6.64 4.24 -33.93
CA LEU A 20 5.75 3.48 -34.82
C LEU A 20 4.53 2.95 -34.08
N CYS A 21 3.38 3.48 -34.51
CA CYS A 21 2.02 2.96 -34.50
C CYS A 21 1.19 3.05 -33.21
N GLN A 22 0.17 3.88 -33.35
CA GLN A 22 -1.04 3.96 -32.53
C GLN A 22 -1.82 2.63 -32.59
N GLY A 23 -2.04 2.00 -31.48
CA GLY A 23 -3.05 1.00 -31.23
C GLY A 23 -3.61 1.26 -29.84
N ASN A 24 -4.93 1.33 -29.75
CA ASN A 24 -5.64 1.54 -28.49
C ASN A 24 -5.25 0.44 -27.51
N PRO A 25 -4.61 0.71 -26.35
CA PRO A 25 -4.50 -0.31 -25.32
C PRO A 25 -5.85 -0.36 -24.62
N SER A 26 -6.47 -1.55 -24.65
CA SER A 26 -7.59 -1.88 -23.79
C SER A 26 -7.32 -1.40 -22.37
N ALA A 27 -8.30 -0.75 -21.76
CA ALA A 27 -8.33 -0.42 -20.35
C ALA A 27 -7.90 -1.65 -19.54
N GLY A 28 -7.02 -1.44 -18.55
CA GLY A 28 -6.81 -2.41 -17.49
C GLY A 28 -8.15 -2.72 -16.81
N PRO A 29 -8.25 -3.78 -16.01
CA PRO A 29 -9.49 -4.10 -15.34
C PRO A 29 -9.98 -2.86 -14.63
N GLU A 30 -11.01 -2.23 -15.19
CA GLU A 30 -11.71 -1.17 -14.51
C GLU A 30 -12.33 -1.81 -13.26
N HIS A 31 -12.03 -1.29 -12.09
CA HIS A 31 -12.89 -1.53 -10.94
C HIS A 31 -14.34 -1.39 -11.41
N PRO A 32 -15.29 -2.20 -10.91
CA PRO A 32 -16.67 -2.21 -11.39
C PRO A 32 -17.44 -0.91 -11.10
N ASP A 33 -16.76 0.23 -11.19
CA ASP A 33 -17.30 1.57 -10.97
C ASP A 33 -18.00 2.16 -12.20
N SER A 34 -18.05 1.46 -13.34
CA SER A 34 -18.65 1.98 -14.56
C SER A 34 -20.10 1.53 -14.78
N SER A 35 -20.99 1.72 -13.81
CA SER A 35 -22.41 1.69 -14.18
C SER A 35 -22.86 3.08 -14.63
N CYS A 36 -22.71 3.35 -15.90
CA CYS A 36 -23.48 4.42 -16.55
C CYS A 36 -24.97 4.15 -16.30
N CYS A 37 -25.69 5.12 -15.71
CA CYS A 37 -27.13 5.04 -15.48
C CYS A 37 -27.90 4.84 -16.80
N THR A 38 -28.00 3.61 -17.28
CA THR A 38 -29.01 3.24 -18.26
C THR A 38 -30.29 2.92 -17.50
N LYS A 39 -31.32 3.72 -17.71
CA LYS A 39 -32.68 3.46 -17.22
C LYS A 39 -33.07 2.06 -17.71
N ASN A 40 -33.29 1.12 -16.77
CA ASN A 40 -33.82 -0.23 -16.99
C ASN A 40 -32.81 -1.35 -17.39
N ALA A 41 -31.56 -1.28 -16.98
CA ALA A 41 -30.71 -2.48 -17.05
C ALA A 41 -31.20 -3.52 -16.01
N ALA A 42 -31.24 -4.81 -16.41
CA ALA A 42 -31.54 -5.90 -15.49
C ALA A 42 -30.48 -5.96 -14.37
N PRO A 43 -30.85 -6.41 -13.16
CA PRO A 43 -29.91 -6.62 -12.08
C PRO A 43 -28.73 -7.49 -12.53
N ARG A 44 -27.51 -7.11 -12.18
CA ARG A 44 -26.30 -7.79 -12.61
C ARG A 44 -25.48 -8.21 -11.42
N LEU A 45 -25.18 -9.48 -11.33
CA LEU A 45 -24.16 -10.02 -10.42
C LEU A 45 -22.81 -9.99 -11.14
N THR A 46 -21.80 -9.47 -10.45
CA THR A 46 -20.40 -9.53 -10.85
C THR A 46 -19.64 -10.32 -9.80
N VAL A 47 -18.79 -11.24 -10.22
CA VAL A 47 -17.89 -12.00 -9.35
C VAL A 47 -16.50 -11.93 -9.96
N GLY A 48 -15.51 -11.77 -9.13
CA GLY A 48 -14.12 -11.72 -9.54
C GLY A 48 -13.19 -11.94 -8.39
N GLY A 49 -11.94 -11.56 -8.57
CA GLY A 49 -10.94 -11.61 -7.51
C GLY A 49 -9.55 -11.43 -8.06
N TYR A 50 -8.60 -11.60 -7.17
CA TYR A 50 -7.18 -11.63 -7.49
C TYR A 50 -6.45 -12.51 -6.48
N GLY A 51 -5.23 -12.85 -6.80
CA GLY A 51 -4.39 -13.60 -5.87
C GLY A 51 -2.98 -13.74 -6.40
N GLU A 52 -2.10 -14.10 -5.49
CA GLU A 52 -0.69 -14.28 -5.79
C GLU A 52 -0.08 -15.38 -4.92
N ALA A 53 0.90 -16.08 -5.50
CA ALA A 53 1.76 -17.02 -4.78
C ALA A 53 3.21 -16.64 -5.08
N VAL A 54 4.00 -16.48 -4.04
CA VAL A 54 5.34 -15.93 -4.16
C VAL A 54 6.37 -16.78 -3.42
N TYR A 55 7.59 -16.75 -3.93
CA TYR A 55 8.79 -17.22 -3.25
C TYR A 55 9.77 -16.05 -3.18
N ARG A 56 10.34 -15.81 -2.00
CA ARG A 56 11.37 -14.80 -1.78
C ARG A 56 12.55 -15.40 -1.04
N TYR A 57 13.75 -15.02 -1.43
CA TYR A 57 14.96 -15.32 -0.70
C TYR A 57 15.65 -14.01 -0.31
N ASN A 58 15.80 -13.80 0.98
CA ASN A 58 16.51 -12.68 1.59
C ASN A 58 17.96 -13.10 1.85
N PHE A 59 18.93 -12.36 1.31
CA PHE A 59 20.35 -12.64 1.48
C PHE A 59 20.94 -11.95 2.73
N TYR A 60 20.11 -11.77 3.74
CA TYR A 60 20.47 -11.14 5.01
C TYR A 60 19.73 -11.84 6.16
N SER A 61 20.10 -11.53 7.42
CA SER A 61 19.44 -12.06 8.60
C SER A 61 18.06 -11.41 8.80
N ASP A 62 17.07 -12.20 9.21
CA ASP A 62 15.76 -11.74 9.69
C ASP A 62 15.82 -11.15 11.11
N ASN A 63 16.91 -11.37 11.86
CA ASN A 63 17.02 -10.93 13.24
C ASN A 63 16.99 -9.41 13.38
N VAL A 64 16.10 -8.91 14.23
CA VAL A 64 15.92 -7.45 14.50
C VAL A 64 17.22 -6.78 14.97
N PHE A 65 18.06 -7.49 15.73
CA PHE A 65 19.35 -6.98 16.19
C PHE A 65 20.37 -6.71 15.07
N ARG A 66 20.06 -7.05 13.81
CA ARG A 66 20.92 -6.72 12.65
C ARG A 66 21.14 -5.21 12.50
N TYR A 67 20.21 -4.38 13.02
CA TYR A 67 20.35 -2.93 13.01
C TYR A 67 21.21 -2.40 14.17
N SER A 68 21.09 -2.99 15.35
CA SER A 68 21.87 -2.56 16.53
C SER A 68 23.25 -3.20 16.61
N ARG A 69 23.49 -4.32 15.91
CA ARG A 69 24.74 -5.11 15.91
C ARG A 69 25.13 -5.51 14.50
N ALA A 70 25.16 -4.56 13.56
CA ALA A 70 25.33 -4.80 12.13
C ALA A 70 26.54 -5.69 11.80
N GLU A 71 27.68 -5.48 12.47
CA GLU A 71 28.90 -6.28 12.24
C GLU A 71 28.71 -7.76 12.61
N SER A 72 27.91 -8.07 13.63
CA SER A 72 27.64 -9.45 14.05
C SER A 72 26.76 -10.20 13.04
N TYR A 73 26.02 -9.50 12.20
CA TYR A 73 25.08 -10.10 11.24
C TYR A 73 25.52 -9.95 9.79
N LYS A 74 26.71 -9.41 9.54
CA LYS A 74 27.23 -9.13 8.21
C LYS A 74 27.35 -10.37 7.32
N ASP A 75 27.80 -11.47 7.89
CA ASP A 75 28.01 -12.74 7.21
C ASP A 75 26.90 -13.77 7.54
N SER A 76 25.76 -13.31 8.02
CA SER A 76 24.62 -14.18 8.34
C SER A 76 24.10 -14.85 7.09
N LYS A 77 23.68 -16.12 7.26
CA LYS A 77 22.98 -16.85 6.20
C LYS A 77 21.62 -16.20 5.96
N GLY A 78 21.25 -16.09 4.69
CA GLY A 78 19.93 -15.67 4.29
C GLY A 78 18.87 -16.71 4.59
N HIS A 79 17.62 -16.37 4.32
CA HIS A 79 16.46 -17.23 4.51
C HIS A 79 15.50 -17.10 3.34
N GLY A 80 14.80 -18.20 3.03
CA GLY A 80 13.75 -18.22 2.01
C GLY A 80 12.38 -18.29 2.66
N LEU A 81 11.38 -17.71 2.02
CA LEU A 81 9.98 -17.79 2.40
C LEU A 81 9.10 -18.10 1.19
N VAL A 82 8.01 -18.81 1.43
CA VAL A 82 6.89 -19.01 0.51
C VAL A 82 5.67 -18.37 1.12
N ASP A 83 4.95 -17.60 0.33
CA ASP A 83 3.83 -16.83 0.82
C ASP A 83 2.68 -16.82 -0.19
N LEU A 84 1.46 -16.71 0.31
CA LEU A 84 0.24 -16.40 -0.41
C LEU A 84 -0.25 -15.03 0.10
N PRO A 85 0.40 -13.92 -0.28
CA PRO A 85 0.14 -12.63 0.35
C PRO A 85 -1.34 -12.28 0.33
N HIS A 86 -1.99 -12.50 -0.80
CA HIS A 86 -3.40 -12.19 -0.97
C HIS A 86 -4.10 -13.26 -1.81
N ALA A 87 -5.29 -13.70 -1.38
CA ALA A 87 -6.25 -14.44 -2.18
C ALA A 87 -7.64 -13.85 -1.94
N VAL A 88 -8.17 -13.11 -2.91
CA VAL A 88 -9.32 -12.22 -2.74
C VAL A 88 -10.49 -12.63 -3.62
N ILE A 89 -11.68 -12.62 -3.02
CA ILE A 89 -12.96 -12.80 -3.72
C ILE A 89 -13.71 -11.47 -3.71
N MET A 90 -14.04 -10.99 -4.90
CA MET A 90 -14.78 -9.75 -5.12
C MET A 90 -16.19 -10.09 -5.62
N MET A 91 -17.21 -9.50 -5.02
CA MET A 91 -18.59 -9.63 -5.44
C MET A 91 -19.28 -8.26 -5.53
N GLY A 92 -20.03 -8.06 -6.57
CA GLY A 92 -20.84 -6.85 -6.76
C GLY A 92 -22.23 -7.20 -7.27
N TYR A 93 -23.22 -6.41 -6.87
CA TYR A 93 -24.57 -6.56 -7.38
C TYR A 93 -25.20 -5.20 -7.67
N ASP A 94 -25.69 -5.02 -8.89
CA ASP A 94 -26.45 -3.85 -9.32
C ASP A 94 -27.94 -4.13 -9.26
N PHE A 95 -28.62 -3.49 -8.32
CA PHE A 95 -30.09 -3.57 -8.15
C PHE A 95 -30.85 -2.77 -9.22
N GLY A 96 -30.16 -2.01 -10.05
CA GLY A 96 -30.75 -1.01 -10.91
C GLY A 96 -31.15 0.26 -10.17
N LYS A 97 -31.66 1.25 -10.92
CA LYS A 97 -32.06 2.57 -10.40
C LYS A 97 -30.92 3.30 -9.65
N GLY A 98 -29.66 2.96 -9.95
CA GLY A 98 -28.47 3.55 -9.34
C GLY A 98 -28.13 3.01 -7.94
N TRP A 99 -28.72 1.88 -7.51
CA TRP A 99 -28.32 1.21 -6.28
C TRP A 99 -27.42 0.03 -6.58
N SER A 100 -26.29 -0.06 -5.89
CA SER A 100 -25.37 -1.20 -5.96
C SER A 100 -24.76 -1.52 -4.61
N VAL A 101 -24.27 -2.73 -4.47
CA VAL A 101 -23.47 -3.20 -3.33
C VAL A 101 -22.18 -3.81 -3.85
N GLY A 102 -21.13 -3.77 -3.04
CA GLY A 102 -19.89 -4.46 -3.29
C GLY A 102 -19.35 -5.07 -2.01
N MET A 103 -18.67 -6.19 -2.17
CA MET A 103 -17.99 -6.90 -1.09
C MET A 103 -16.67 -7.46 -1.60
N GLU A 104 -15.67 -7.43 -0.75
CA GLU A 104 -14.35 -7.98 -1.00
C GLU A 104 -13.90 -8.71 0.27
N ILE A 105 -13.61 -10.02 0.12
CA ILE A 105 -13.15 -10.89 1.19
C ILE A 105 -11.73 -11.30 0.83
N GLU A 106 -10.81 -11.00 1.70
CA GLU A 106 -9.39 -11.32 1.58
C GLU A 106 -9.00 -12.47 2.50
N PHE A 107 -8.14 -13.31 1.99
CA PHE A 107 -7.41 -14.35 2.73
C PHE A 107 -5.93 -14.00 2.61
N GLU A 108 -5.34 -13.50 3.68
CA GLU A 108 -3.91 -13.19 3.75
C GLU A 108 -3.10 -14.38 4.24
N HIS A 109 -1.86 -14.52 3.77
CA HIS A 109 -0.86 -15.49 4.22
C HIS A 109 -1.37 -16.94 4.37
N GLY A 110 -2.20 -17.40 3.42
CA GLY A 110 -2.77 -18.75 3.44
C GLY A 110 -4.07 -18.89 4.21
N GLY A 111 -4.64 -17.80 4.73
CA GLY A 111 -5.94 -17.83 5.41
C GLY A 111 -5.86 -18.36 6.85
N VAL A 112 -6.71 -19.32 7.21
CA VAL A 112 -6.91 -19.77 8.60
C VAL A 112 -5.93 -20.84 9.10
N GLU A 113 -4.77 -21.01 8.50
CA GLU A 113 -3.77 -21.95 8.98
C GLU A 113 -3.14 -21.48 10.28
N SER A 114 -2.85 -22.41 11.19
CA SER A 114 -2.19 -22.07 12.46
C SER A 114 -0.70 -21.84 12.24
N ALA A 115 -0.21 -20.68 12.55
CA ALA A 115 1.21 -20.38 12.62
C ALA A 115 1.60 -19.98 14.05
N VAL A 116 2.86 -20.21 14.38
CA VAL A 116 3.49 -19.55 15.51
C VAL A 116 4.25 -18.37 14.91
N GLU A 117 3.71 -17.20 15.05
CA GLU A 117 4.41 -15.98 14.65
C GLU A 117 5.49 -15.66 15.69
N ILE A 118 6.69 -15.43 15.21
CA ILE A 118 7.79 -14.91 16.02
C ILE A 118 7.99 -13.48 15.56
N GLU A 119 7.35 -12.54 16.22
CA GLU A 119 7.56 -11.13 15.98
C GLU A 119 8.97 -10.73 16.40
N THR A 120 9.85 -10.56 15.43
CA THR A 120 11.24 -10.16 15.66
C THR A 120 11.53 -8.72 15.27
N GLU A 121 10.64 -8.04 14.56
CA GLU A 121 10.92 -6.73 13.97
C GLU A 121 10.38 -5.53 14.77
N GLU A 122 9.32 -5.68 15.53
CA GLU A 122 8.61 -4.51 16.08
C GLU A 122 9.02 -4.12 17.49
N THR A 123 9.40 -5.04 18.36
CA THR A 123 9.65 -4.72 19.77
C THR A 123 11.07 -4.98 20.26
N GLY A 124 11.88 -5.72 19.50
CA GLY A 124 13.18 -6.20 19.98
C GLY A 124 13.08 -7.27 21.07
N GLU A 125 11.89 -7.69 21.42
CA GLU A 125 11.58 -8.79 22.32
C GLU A 125 11.16 -10.01 21.50
N TYR A 126 11.69 -11.19 21.86
CA TYR A 126 11.25 -12.46 21.31
C TYR A 126 9.89 -12.79 21.94
N GLU A 127 8.82 -12.26 21.39
CA GLU A 127 7.48 -12.73 21.75
C GLU A 127 7.08 -13.86 20.79
N LYS A 128 6.74 -14.99 21.36
CA LYS A 128 6.05 -16.06 20.65
C LYS A 128 4.58 -15.80 20.80
N GLU A 129 4.00 -15.15 19.82
CA GLU A 129 2.56 -15.15 19.70
C GLU A 129 2.12 -16.40 18.94
N LEU A 130 1.11 -17.06 19.47
CA LEU A 130 0.43 -18.16 18.81
C LEU A 130 -0.69 -17.52 18.00
N GLU A 131 -0.33 -16.91 16.85
CA GLU A 131 -1.36 -16.53 15.90
C GLU A 131 -1.88 -17.76 15.17
N ARG A 132 -3.16 -17.79 14.95
CA ARG A 132 -3.74 -18.66 13.94
C ARG A 132 -3.35 -18.08 12.60
N GLY A 133 -2.41 -18.70 11.92
CA GLY A 133 -1.80 -18.18 10.74
C GLY A 133 -2.78 -17.84 9.65
N GLY A 134 -2.54 -16.73 9.01
CA GLY A 134 -3.37 -16.14 8.01
C GLY A 134 -4.57 -15.39 8.59
N GLU A 135 -4.91 -14.32 7.93
CA GLU A 135 -6.06 -13.47 8.25
C GLU A 135 -7.17 -13.68 7.24
N VAL A 136 -8.42 -13.64 7.69
CA VAL A 136 -9.58 -13.49 6.82
C VAL A 136 -10.23 -12.16 7.14
N ALA A 137 -10.02 -11.20 6.23
CA ALA A 137 -10.48 -9.85 6.39
C ALA A 137 -11.64 -9.52 5.44
N LEU A 138 -12.57 -8.71 5.91
CA LEU A 138 -13.56 -8.06 5.06
C LEU A 138 -12.96 -6.72 4.60
N GLU A 139 -12.24 -6.71 3.47
CA GLU A 139 -11.61 -5.48 2.97
C GLU A 139 -12.61 -4.44 2.53
N GLN A 140 -13.68 -4.87 1.88
CA GLN A 140 -14.73 -3.95 1.48
C GLN A 140 -16.13 -4.56 1.71
N PHE A 141 -17.03 -3.73 2.17
CA PHE A 141 -18.47 -4.01 2.25
C PHE A 141 -19.24 -2.70 2.23
N TRP A 142 -19.84 -2.39 1.09
CA TRP A 142 -20.48 -1.10 0.92
C TRP A 142 -21.79 -1.15 0.14
N VAL A 143 -22.60 -0.14 0.39
CA VAL A 143 -23.79 0.19 -0.39
C VAL A 143 -23.56 1.53 -1.08
N GLN A 144 -23.91 1.64 -2.35
CA GLN A 144 -23.77 2.86 -3.12
C GLN A 144 -25.09 3.29 -3.74
N LYS A 145 -25.32 4.60 -3.74
CA LYS A 145 -26.35 5.26 -4.54
C LYS A 145 -25.70 6.19 -5.56
N SER A 146 -25.86 5.88 -6.82
CA SER A 146 -25.48 6.73 -7.94
C SER A 146 -26.64 7.62 -8.34
N PHE A 147 -26.50 8.94 -8.17
CA PHE A 147 -27.50 9.94 -8.57
C PHE A 147 -27.23 10.45 -9.98
N ARG A 148 -25.96 10.68 -10.29
CA ARG A 148 -25.42 11.18 -11.57
C ARG A 148 -23.98 10.67 -11.71
N PRO A 149 -23.37 10.64 -12.89
CA PRO A 149 -21.96 10.30 -13.07
C PRO A 149 -21.03 11.14 -12.19
N TRP A 150 -21.41 12.39 -11.94
CA TRP A 150 -20.64 13.34 -11.14
C TRP A 150 -21.04 13.36 -9.65
N LEU A 151 -22.03 12.57 -9.22
CA LEU A 151 -22.48 12.53 -7.82
C LEU A 151 -22.92 11.11 -7.43
N ASN A 152 -22.13 10.47 -6.61
CA ASN A 152 -22.37 9.17 -6.02
C ASN A 152 -22.14 9.24 -4.51
N LEU A 153 -22.96 8.55 -3.74
CA LEU A 153 -22.81 8.37 -2.31
C LEU A 153 -22.53 6.90 -2.04
N ARG A 154 -21.42 6.61 -1.37
CA ARG A 154 -21.05 5.26 -0.93
C ARG A 154 -20.92 5.24 0.58
N MET A 155 -21.40 4.20 1.23
CA MET A 155 -21.40 4.04 2.68
C MET A 155 -21.03 2.59 3.02
N GLY A 156 -20.23 2.41 4.04
CA GLY A 156 -19.78 1.09 4.51
C GLY A 156 -18.28 1.04 4.71
N HIS A 157 -17.70 -0.14 4.62
CA HIS A 157 -16.26 -0.39 4.68
C HIS A 157 -15.70 -0.26 3.27
N ILE A 158 -14.85 0.73 3.05
CA ILE A 158 -14.41 1.16 1.71
C ILE A 158 -12.94 1.56 1.72
N VAL A 159 -12.28 1.41 0.59
CA VAL A 159 -10.89 1.84 0.42
C VAL A 159 -10.78 3.35 0.65
N VAL A 160 -9.85 3.76 1.50
CA VAL A 160 -9.58 5.17 1.78
C VAL A 160 -8.84 5.78 0.58
N PRO A 161 -9.30 6.91 0.02
CA PRO A 161 -8.78 7.43 -1.24
C PRO A 161 -7.44 8.18 -1.07
N VAL A 162 -6.47 7.60 -0.37
CA VAL A 162 -5.14 8.19 -0.12
C VAL A 162 -4.05 7.26 -0.65
N GLY A 163 -3.04 7.84 -1.29
CA GLY A 163 -1.92 7.11 -1.87
C GLY A 163 -2.19 6.52 -3.26
N GLY A 164 -1.15 6.28 -4.00
CA GLY A 164 -1.19 5.70 -5.35
C GLY A 164 -1.29 4.18 -5.32
N THR A 165 -0.50 3.53 -4.47
CA THR A 165 -0.47 2.07 -4.30
C THR A 165 -1.77 1.57 -3.69
N ASN A 166 -2.28 2.25 -2.66
CA ASN A 166 -3.55 1.90 -2.05
C ASN A 166 -4.73 1.92 -3.04
N ASN A 167 -4.72 2.85 -3.98
CA ASN A 167 -5.77 2.96 -5.02
C ASN A 167 -5.49 2.12 -6.28
N SER A 168 -4.33 1.45 -6.38
CA SER A 168 -3.92 0.57 -7.48
C SER A 168 -3.13 -0.60 -6.93
N HIS A 169 -3.77 -1.41 -6.07
CA HIS A 169 -3.14 -2.47 -5.28
C HIS A 169 -3.24 -3.87 -5.90
N LEU A 170 -3.97 -4.03 -7.02
CA LEU A 170 -4.07 -5.33 -7.67
C LEU A 170 -2.69 -5.82 -8.14
N PRO A 171 -2.37 -7.10 -7.93
CA PRO A 171 -1.04 -7.62 -8.21
C PRO A 171 -0.65 -7.60 -9.70
N THR A 172 -1.59 -7.43 -10.61
CA THR A 172 -1.33 -7.22 -12.05
C THR A 172 -1.08 -5.77 -12.43
N GLU A 173 -1.25 -4.82 -11.50
CA GLU A 173 -1.10 -3.38 -11.78
C GLU A 173 0.31 -2.85 -11.55
N PHE A 174 1.11 -3.49 -10.70
CA PHE A 174 2.50 -3.13 -10.42
C PHE A 174 3.47 -4.22 -10.91
N PHE A 175 4.73 -3.86 -11.16
CA PHE A 175 5.73 -4.79 -11.71
C PHE A 175 6.41 -5.64 -10.63
N GLY A 176 6.63 -5.12 -9.43
CA GLY A 176 7.22 -5.88 -8.33
C GLY A 176 6.51 -7.21 -8.06
N VAL A 177 7.18 -8.18 -7.49
CA VAL A 177 6.55 -9.40 -6.97
C VAL A 177 5.66 -9.02 -5.79
N TYR A 178 6.14 -8.15 -4.91
CA TYR A 178 5.35 -7.51 -3.86
C TYR A 178 4.95 -6.09 -4.25
N ARG A 179 3.97 -5.53 -3.54
CA ARG A 179 3.56 -4.11 -3.65
C ARG A 179 4.77 -3.17 -3.51
N PRO A 180 4.71 -1.97 -4.12
CA PRO A 180 5.72 -0.93 -3.97
C PRO A 180 6.10 -0.67 -2.51
N GLU A 181 7.38 -0.82 -2.17
CA GLU A 181 7.82 -0.83 -0.77
C GLU A 181 7.66 0.53 -0.08
N GLY A 182 8.01 1.64 -0.75
CA GLY A 182 8.07 2.95 -0.10
C GLY A 182 6.74 3.41 0.52
N GLU A 183 5.69 3.57 -0.30
CA GLU A 183 4.37 3.98 0.17
C GLU A 183 3.77 2.94 1.13
N ASN A 184 3.89 1.64 0.77
CA ASN A 184 3.38 0.54 1.56
C ASN A 184 4.03 0.41 2.96
N SER A 185 5.25 0.94 3.11
CA SER A 185 5.95 0.92 4.39
C SER A 185 5.47 2.00 5.36
N ILE A 186 4.96 3.14 4.89
CA ILE A 186 4.61 4.27 5.76
C ILE A 186 3.11 4.54 5.90
N LEU A 187 2.31 4.06 4.95
CA LEU A 187 0.85 4.20 4.95
C LEU A 187 0.19 2.82 5.03
N PRO A 188 -1.01 2.70 5.62
CA PRO A 188 -1.78 1.47 5.54
C PRO A 188 -2.00 1.06 4.07
N CYS A 189 -1.86 -0.23 3.74
CA CYS A 189 -2.09 -0.75 2.40
C CYS A 189 -2.38 -2.28 2.46
N THR A 190 -3.61 -2.71 2.18
CA THR A 190 -4.74 -1.90 1.68
C THR A 190 -5.37 -1.09 2.81
N TRP A 191 -5.44 0.22 2.68
CA TRP A 191 -6.12 1.06 3.66
C TRP A 191 -7.61 1.12 3.34
N HIS A 192 -8.40 0.45 4.12
CA HIS A 192 -9.86 0.49 4.09
C HIS A 192 -10.43 0.88 5.45
N GLU A 193 -11.58 1.54 5.48
CA GLU A 193 -12.20 2.01 6.70
C GLU A 193 -13.72 2.15 6.54
N THR A 194 -14.45 1.99 7.64
CA THR A 194 -15.89 2.22 7.65
C THR A 194 -16.18 3.72 7.63
N GLY A 195 -16.91 4.17 6.62
CA GLY A 195 -17.18 5.60 6.46
C GLY A 195 -18.22 5.92 5.39
N ILE A 196 -18.25 7.20 5.04
CA ILE A 196 -19.15 7.75 4.03
C ILE A 196 -18.29 8.48 3.00
N SER A 197 -18.44 8.12 1.73
CA SER A 197 -17.74 8.75 0.61
C SER A 197 -18.71 9.38 -0.36
N LEU A 198 -18.43 10.62 -0.74
CA LEU A 198 -19.01 11.32 -1.88
C LEU A 198 -17.97 11.33 -2.99
N TRP A 199 -18.29 10.75 -4.15
CA TRP A 199 -17.39 10.71 -5.27
C TRP A 199 -18.08 10.96 -6.60
N GLY A 200 -17.32 11.33 -7.61
CA GLY A 200 -17.87 11.55 -8.93
C GLY A 200 -16.80 11.66 -10.01
N ARG A 201 -17.28 11.63 -11.26
CA ARG A 201 -16.49 11.88 -12.46
C ARG A 201 -17.14 12.98 -13.29
N HIS A 202 -16.34 13.91 -13.74
CA HIS A 202 -16.77 14.98 -14.66
C HIS A 202 -15.68 15.25 -15.69
N HIS A 203 -15.94 14.95 -16.95
CA HIS A 203 -14.93 14.89 -18.01
C HIS A 203 -13.74 14.01 -17.59
N ASP A 204 -12.54 14.57 -17.63
CA ASP A 204 -11.28 13.88 -17.32
C ASP A 204 -10.92 13.92 -15.82
N TRP A 205 -11.83 14.42 -15.00
CA TRP A 205 -11.63 14.52 -13.55
C TRP A 205 -12.43 13.47 -12.80
N ARG A 206 -11.77 12.81 -11.84
CA ARG A 206 -12.41 12.03 -10.78
C ARG A 206 -12.10 12.69 -9.44
N TYR A 207 -13.05 12.73 -8.55
CA TYR A 207 -12.86 13.28 -7.21
C TYR A 207 -13.63 12.43 -6.19
N GLU A 208 -13.09 12.42 -4.98
CA GLU A 208 -13.67 11.70 -3.86
C GLU A 208 -13.38 12.44 -2.56
N LEU A 209 -14.36 12.50 -1.67
CA LEU A 209 -14.25 13.02 -0.31
C LEU A 209 -14.88 12.00 0.64
N MET A 210 -14.11 11.53 1.61
CA MET A 210 -14.52 10.50 2.58
C MET A 210 -14.44 11.05 4.00
N LEU A 211 -15.50 10.82 4.77
CA LEU A 211 -15.56 10.99 6.22
C LEU A 211 -15.43 9.61 6.86
N LEU A 212 -14.47 9.45 7.78
CA LEU A 212 -14.09 8.18 8.39
C LEU A 212 -13.64 8.38 9.85
N PRO A 213 -13.55 7.33 10.70
CA PRO A 213 -12.84 7.39 11.96
C PRO A 213 -11.38 7.77 11.75
N ALA A 214 -10.81 8.53 12.67
CA ALA A 214 -9.38 8.87 12.60
C ALA A 214 -8.52 7.61 12.85
N LEU A 215 -7.27 7.62 12.35
CA LEU A 215 -6.28 6.62 12.68
C LEU A 215 -6.06 6.55 14.21
N ASN A 216 -5.59 5.41 14.69
CA ASN A 216 -5.26 5.24 16.11
C ASN A 216 -3.78 5.51 16.34
N SER A 217 -3.46 6.55 17.13
CA SER A 217 -2.07 6.94 17.39
C SER A 217 -1.28 5.90 18.19
N THR A 218 -1.95 5.00 18.93
CA THR A 218 -1.29 3.95 19.70
C THR A 218 -0.75 2.81 18.85
N MET A 219 -1.19 2.72 17.60
CA MET A 219 -0.78 1.73 16.62
C MET A 219 0.28 2.24 15.64
N PHE A 220 0.72 3.50 15.79
CA PHE A 220 1.87 4.01 15.05
C PHE A 220 3.16 3.41 15.60
N ASN A 221 4.11 3.14 14.71
CA ASN A 221 5.38 2.52 15.09
C ASN A 221 6.57 3.12 14.34
N ILE A 222 7.77 2.82 14.81
CA ILE A 222 9.03 3.31 14.23
C ILE A 222 9.32 2.70 12.85
N SER A 223 8.93 1.44 12.62
CA SER A 223 9.24 0.71 11.38
C SER A 223 8.38 1.16 10.21
N GLY A 224 7.11 1.52 10.48
CA GLY A 224 6.09 1.72 9.47
C GLY A 224 5.29 3.02 9.62
N TRP A 225 5.63 3.89 10.56
CA TRP A 225 4.87 5.10 10.87
C TRP A 225 3.38 4.81 11.05
N ALA A 226 2.55 5.05 10.03
CA ALA A 226 1.10 4.86 10.07
C ALA A 226 0.62 3.52 9.47
N ASN A 227 1.49 2.64 9.00
CA ASN A 227 1.06 1.44 8.27
C ASN A 227 0.12 0.53 9.07
N GLY A 228 0.35 0.37 10.38
CA GLY A 228 -0.52 -0.36 11.30
C GLY A 228 -1.64 0.48 11.93
N ALA A 229 -1.68 1.79 11.71
CA ALA A 229 -2.57 2.70 12.44
C ALA A 229 -4.05 2.63 12.00
N SER A 230 -4.33 1.90 10.93
CA SER A 230 -5.69 1.51 10.55
C SER A 230 -6.20 0.31 11.36
N ALA A 231 -5.38 -0.42 12.09
CA ALA A 231 -5.81 -1.49 12.98
C ALA A 231 -6.46 -0.97 14.26
N SER A 232 -7.19 -1.84 14.95
CA SER A 232 -7.80 -1.54 16.24
C SER A 232 -7.40 -2.60 17.25
N PRO A 233 -6.97 -2.19 18.46
CA PRO A 233 -6.70 -3.15 19.54
C PRO A 233 -7.98 -3.69 20.20
N TYR A 234 -9.15 -3.37 19.64
CA TYR A 234 -10.46 -3.79 20.16
C TYR A 234 -11.25 -4.53 19.08
N GLU A 235 -12.25 -5.30 19.49
CA GLU A 235 -13.22 -5.96 18.58
C GLU A 235 -14.07 -4.95 17.77
N PHE A 236 -13.94 -3.66 18.03
CA PHE A 236 -14.63 -2.57 17.34
C PHE A 236 -13.67 -1.44 17.00
N ARG A 237 -14.06 -0.61 16.07
CA ARG A 237 -13.32 0.58 15.66
C ARG A 237 -13.71 1.78 16.51
N PRO A 238 -12.83 2.38 17.31
CA PRO A 238 -13.13 3.65 17.95
C PRO A 238 -13.43 4.74 16.92
N ALA A 239 -14.47 5.51 17.17
CA ALA A 239 -14.88 6.64 16.33
C ALA A 239 -15.11 7.91 17.17
N ASN A 240 -14.29 8.10 18.20
CA ASN A 240 -14.34 9.27 19.08
C ASN A 240 -13.85 10.54 18.37
N ARG A 241 -13.09 10.37 17.29
CA ARG A 241 -12.63 11.43 16.40
C ARG A 241 -12.83 11.00 14.96
N LEU A 242 -13.32 11.93 14.17
CA LEU A 242 -13.49 11.74 12.74
C LEU A 242 -12.34 12.40 11.99
N ALA A 243 -12.06 11.88 10.82
CA ALA A 243 -11.07 12.35 9.88
C ALA A 243 -11.69 12.59 8.51
N LEU A 244 -11.00 13.36 7.69
CA LEU A 244 -11.34 13.57 6.29
C LEU A 244 -10.21 13.04 5.41
N ALA A 245 -10.58 12.28 4.38
CA ALA A 245 -9.70 11.90 3.29
C ALA A 245 -10.28 12.42 1.96
N ALA A 246 -9.42 12.89 1.08
CA ALA A 246 -9.83 13.41 -0.22
C ALA A 246 -8.86 13.01 -1.32
N ARG A 247 -9.37 12.84 -2.54
CA ARG A 247 -8.58 12.56 -3.74
C ARG A 247 -9.14 13.26 -4.97
N ILE A 248 -8.24 13.71 -5.83
CA ILE A 248 -8.58 14.23 -7.15
C ILE A 248 -7.62 13.59 -8.16
N ASP A 249 -8.19 13.01 -9.22
CA ASP A 249 -7.44 12.48 -10.38
C ASP A 249 -7.76 13.28 -11.63
N ASN A 250 -6.76 13.45 -12.50
CA ASN A 250 -6.91 14.04 -13.83
C ASN A 250 -6.32 13.11 -14.90
N SER A 251 -7.06 12.88 -15.96
CA SER A 251 -6.70 12.04 -17.11
C SER A 251 -6.84 12.77 -18.46
N SER A 252 -6.77 14.10 -18.48
CA SER A 252 -6.91 14.92 -19.69
C SER A 252 -5.80 14.71 -20.73
N ILE A 253 -4.63 14.25 -20.30
CA ILE A 253 -3.52 13.90 -21.17
C ILE A 253 -3.59 12.40 -21.48
N LYS A 254 -3.71 12.07 -22.76
CA LYS A 254 -3.80 10.67 -23.22
C LYS A 254 -2.65 9.82 -22.69
N GLY A 255 -3.00 8.76 -21.97
CA GLY A 255 -2.04 7.83 -21.38
C GLY A 255 -1.42 8.30 -20.06
N LEU A 256 -1.77 9.47 -19.55
CA LEU A 256 -1.29 9.97 -18.27
C LEU A 256 -2.47 10.21 -17.31
N ARG A 257 -2.43 9.58 -16.13
CA ARG A 257 -3.25 9.91 -14.98
C ARG A 257 -2.36 10.58 -13.92
N LEU A 258 -2.79 11.69 -13.40
CA LEU A 258 -2.20 12.37 -12.24
C LEU A 258 -3.19 12.30 -11.09
N GLY A 259 -2.72 11.95 -9.89
CA GLY A 259 -3.52 11.88 -8.67
C GLY A 259 -2.92 12.72 -7.55
N VAL A 260 -3.76 13.43 -6.81
CA VAL A 260 -3.40 14.11 -5.56
C VAL A 260 -4.41 13.69 -4.52
N SER A 261 -3.93 13.30 -3.35
CA SER A 261 -4.78 12.89 -2.24
C SER A 261 -4.24 13.36 -0.90
N GLY A 262 -5.07 13.35 0.11
CA GLY A 262 -4.68 13.75 1.45
C GLY A 262 -5.64 13.27 2.53
N TYR A 263 -5.14 13.30 3.75
CA TYR A 263 -5.85 12.90 4.94
C TYR A 263 -5.56 13.90 6.07
N VAL A 264 -6.56 14.15 6.91
CA VAL A 264 -6.40 14.92 8.15
C VAL A 264 -7.31 14.35 9.25
N GLY A 265 -6.72 14.06 10.41
CA GLY A 265 -7.47 13.56 11.56
C GLY A 265 -6.75 13.80 12.90
N ASN A 266 -7.52 13.94 13.98
CA ASN A 266 -6.99 13.96 15.33
C ASN A 266 -6.94 12.53 15.86
N CYS A 267 -5.74 11.93 15.87
CA CYS A 267 -5.56 10.51 16.09
C CYS A 267 -5.38 10.10 17.56
N PHE A 268 -4.89 11.01 18.43
CA PHE A 268 -4.55 10.68 19.81
C PHE A 268 -5.77 10.30 20.65
N TYR A 269 -6.90 10.96 20.42
CA TYR A 269 -8.15 10.68 21.13
C TYR A 269 -9.12 9.78 20.34
N ASN A 270 -8.70 9.22 19.22
CA ASN A 270 -9.47 8.19 18.55
C ASN A 270 -9.15 6.79 19.10
N ASP A 271 -9.36 6.65 20.40
CA ASP A 271 -9.07 5.49 21.21
C ASP A 271 -10.00 5.48 22.42
N ILE A 272 -9.97 4.46 23.28
CA ILE A 272 -10.62 4.51 24.60
C ILE A 272 -9.88 5.54 25.46
N VAL A 273 -10.60 6.59 25.84
CA VAL A 273 -10.02 7.69 26.62
C VAL A 273 -9.89 7.27 28.08
N THR A 274 -8.67 7.13 28.54
CA THR A 274 -8.34 6.82 29.95
C THR A 274 -8.34 8.09 30.80
N GLU A 275 -8.39 7.94 32.13
CA GLU A 275 -8.23 9.04 33.06
C GLU A 275 -6.87 9.73 32.91
N GLU A 276 -5.81 8.97 32.62
CA GLU A 276 -4.47 9.50 32.36
C GLU A 276 -4.45 10.37 31.10
N LYS A 277 -5.07 9.92 29.98
CA LYS A 277 -5.21 10.75 28.77
C LYS A 277 -5.93 12.05 29.05
N SER A 278 -7.01 12.00 29.83
CA SER A 278 -7.84 13.17 30.14
C SER A 278 -7.16 14.18 31.05
N SER A 279 -6.23 13.74 31.90
CA SER A 279 -5.55 14.60 32.89
C SER A 279 -4.19 15.06 32.40
N LYS A 280 -3.24 14.12 32.24
CA LYS A 280 -1.84 14.39 31.97
C LYS A 280 -1.57 14.79 30.53
N TYR A 281 -2.32 14.20 29.58
CA TYR A 281 -2.15 14.41 28.14
C TYR A 281 -3.27 15.23 27.50
N LYS A 282 -4.03 16.00 28.30
CA LYS A 282 -5.21 16.76 27.87
C LYS A 282 -4.97 17.73 26.70
N ASP A 283 -3.76 18.25 26.59
CA ASP A 283 -3.38 19.24 25.57
C ASP A 283 -2.75 18.60 24.31
N VAL A 284 -2.47 17.28 24.34
CA VAL A 284 -1.90 16.53 23.21
C VAL A 284 -2.98 16.31 22.17
N LYS A 285 -2.70 16.65 20.93
CA LYS A 285 -3.65 16.46 19.81
C LYS A 285 -3.34 15.21 18.99
N GLY A 286 -2.05 14.93 18.70
CA GLY A 286 -1.66 13.88 17.78
C GLY A 286 -2.38 14.03 16.45
N THR A 287 -2.48 15.27 15.94
CA THR A 287 -3.10 15.53 14.64
C THR A 287 -2.20 15.03 13.54
N VAL A 288 -2.73 14.14 12.71
CA VAL A 288 -2.03 13.59 11.56
C VAL A 288 -2.53 14.26 10.30
N VAL A 289 -1.58 14.70 9.46
CA VAL A 289 -1.83 15.22 8.12
C VAL A 289 -0.99 14.40 7.14
N ILE A 290 -1.62 13.86 6.10
CA ILE A 290 -0.95 13.12 5.02
C ILE A 290 -1.25 13.82 3.71
N GLY A 291 -0.24 14.01 2.87
CA GLY A 291 -0.35 14.46 1.50
C GLY A 291 0.32 13.44 0.58
N ALA A 292 -0.34 13.06 -0.50
CA ALA A 292 0.17 12.10 -1.46
C ALA A 292 -0.07 12.60 -2.89
N PHE A 293 0.94 12.41 -3.73
CA PHE A 293 0.89 12.62 -5.18
C PHE A 293 1.26 11.33 -5.86
N ASP A 294 0.55 10.98 -6.93
CA ASP A 294 0.90 9.82 -7.75
C ASP A 294 0.62 10.06 -9.23
N PHE A 295 1.29 9.31 -10.08
CA PHE A 295 1.00 9.30 -11.50
C PHE A 295 1.10 7.89 -12.10
N LEU A 296 0.36 7.67 -13.18
CA LEU A 296 0.47 6.50 -14.05
C LEU A 296 0.54 6.98 -15.50
N TYR A 297 1.62 6.63 -16.19
CA TYR A 297 1.82 6.91 -17.61
C TYR A 297 1.91 5.63 -18.41
N ARG A 298 1.11 5.53 -19.47
CA ARG A 298 1.11 4.39 -20.40
C ARG A 298 1.13 4.93 -21.84
N HIS A 299 2.21 4.67 -22.55
CA HIS A 299 2.32 5.04 -23.93
C HIS A 299 3.12 4.02 -24.74
N GLY A 300 2.51 3.44 -25.76
CA GLY A 300 3.14 2.41 -26.59
C GLY A 300 3.60 1.21 -25.76
N ARG A 301 4.91 1.02 -25.66
CA ARG A 301 5.54 -0.07 -24.90
C ARG A 301 5.94 0.32 -23.49
N LEU A 302 5.87 1.61 -23.16
CA LEU A 302 6.33 2.16 -21.90
C LEU A 302 5.17 2.28 -20.90
N VAL A 303 5.40 1.78 -19.72
CA VAL A 303 4.55 2.02 -18.53
C VAL A 303 5.43 2.61 -17.45
N MET A 304 5.02 3.73 -16.87
CA MET A 304 5.69 4.35 -15.74
C MET A 304 4.67 4.69 -14.66
N ARG A 305 5.06 4.56 -13.42
CA ARG A 305 4.31 5.04 -12.27
C ARG A 305 5.25 5.63 -11.25
N GLY A 306 4.76 6.52 -10.43
CA GLY A 306 5.51 7.08 -9.31
C GLY A 306 4.58 7.67 -8.29
N ASN A 307 5.11 7.83 -7.09
CA ASN A 307 4.44 8.41 -5.95
C ASN A 307 5.38 9.32 -5.17
N ALA A 308 4.80 10.25 -4.42
CA ALA A 308 5.48 11.05 -3.42
C ALA A 308 4.50 11.31 -2.27
N ASP A 309 4.81 10.79 -1.12
CA ASP A 309 3.96 10.78 0.06
C ASP A 309 4.71 11.45 1.21
N TYR A 310 3.99 12.23 1.98
CA TYR A 310 4.50 12.89 3.18
C TYR A 310 3.44 12.90 4.25
N GLY A 311 3.81 12.48 5.45
CA GLY A 311 2.97 12.51 6.62
C GLY A 311 3.62 13.29 7.76
N HIS A 312 2.79 13.94 8.58
CA HIS A 312 3.22 14.66 9.77
C HIS A 312 2.25 14.41 10.92
N MET A 313 2.79 14.19 12.12
CA MET A 313 2.03 14.04 13.36
C MET A 313 2.44 15.15 14.35
N ALA A 314 1.48 15.97 14.74
CA ALA A 314 1.70 16.95 15.79
C ALA A 314 1.84 16.26 17.17
N ASP A 315 2.67 16.82 18.05
CA ASP A 315 2.92 16.32 19.41
C ASP A 315 3.47 14.87 19.45
N ALA A 316 4.25 14.47 18.43
CA ALA A 316 4.77 13.11 18.28
C ALA A 316 5.66 12.65 19.45
N ASP A 317 6.37 13.55 20.11
CA ASP A 317 7.14 13.31 21.32
C ASP A 317 6.25 12.90 22.50
N MET A 318 5.12 13.58 22.67
CA MET A 318 4.14 13.28 23.72
C MET A 318 3.38 11.99 23.41
N VAL A 319 3.03 11.76 22.14
CA VAL A 319 2.43 10.50 21.68
C VAL A 319 3.38 9.34 21.93
N SER A 320 4.66 9.46 21.56
CA SER A 320 5.71 8.46 21.84
C SER A 320 5.83 8.17 23.33
N THR A 321 5.85 9.22 24.16
CA THR A 321 5.91 9.09 25.63
C THR A 321 4.70 8.34 26.19
N TYR A 322 3.53 8.51 25.60
CA TYR A 322 2.33 7.76 25.97
C TYR A 322 2.42 6.30 25.51
N ASN A 323 2.75 6.07 24.23
CA ASN A 323 2.78 4.74 23.63
C ASN A 323 3.77 3.80 24.34
N THR A 324 4.97 4.29 24.70
CA THR A 324 5.98 3.49 25.42
C THR A 324 5.57 3.09 26.83
N ARG A 325 4.48 3.61 27.37
CA ARG A 325 3.93 3.27 28.70
C ARG A 325 2.70 2.38 28.65
N LEU A 326 2.22 2.05 27.47
CA LEU A 326 1.10 1.12 27.30
C LEU A 326 1.47 -0.26 27.86
N SER A 327 0.49 -1.10 28.05
CA SER A 327 0.68 -2.43 28.67
C SER A 327 1.67 -3.26 27.85
N HIS A 328 2.71 -3.76 28.51
CA HIS A 328 3.68 -4.74 27.99
C HIS A 328 3.30 -6.18 28.39
N ALA A 329 2.01 -6.44 28.66
CA ALA A 329 1.55 -7.79 28.91
C ALA A 329 1.72 -8.65 27.65
N SER A 330 2.01 -9.95 27.85
CA SER A 330 2.02 -10.90 26.73
C SER A 330 0.68 -10.86 25.99
N GLY A 331 0.73 -10.76 24.66
CA GLY A 331 -0.45 -10.55 23.83
C GLY A 331 -0.94 -9.10 23.78
N SER A 332 -0.12 -8.13 24.16
CA SER A 332 -0.43 -6.70 23.97
C SER A 332 -0.40 -6.33 22.48
N PRO A 333 -1.46 -5.71 21.93
CA PRO A 333 -1.52 -5.35 20.52
C PRO A 333 -0.74 -4.05 20.20
N TYR A 334 -0.09 -3.44 21.18
CA TYR A 334 0.58 -2.16 21.00
C TYR A 334 2.04 -2.34 20.60
N PRO A 335 2.54 -1.60 19.58
CA PRO A 335 3.95 -1.67 19.15
C PRO A 335 4.96 -1.19 20.19
N HIS A 336 4.55 -0.38 21.17
CA HIS A 336 5.40 0.19 22.26
C HIS A 336 6.64 0.96 21.77
N THR A 337 6.64 1.44 20.55
CA THR A 337 7.77 2.14 19.95
C THR A 337 7.58 3.64 19.94
N HIS A 338 8.63 4.38 19.64
CA HIS A 338 8.53 5.78 19.32
C HIS A 338 7.76 5.98 18.02
N VAL A 339 7.18 7.17 17.87
CA VAL A 339 6.47 7.59 16.64
C VAL A 339 7.22 8.75 16.02
N GLY A 340 7.47 8.70 14.72
CA GLY A 340 8.07 9.80 13.98
C GLY A 340 7.13 11.01 13.92
N GLU A 341 7.68 12.21 14.10
CA GLU A 341 6.97 13.47 13.82
C GLU A 341 6.57 13.55 12.35
N ALA A 342 7.41 12.99 11.49
CA ALA A 342 7.11 12.88 10.07
C ALA A 342 7.59 11.55 9.50
N ALA A 343 7.05 11.21 8.32
CA ALA A 343 7.51 10.15 7.45
C ALA A 343 7.33 10.56 5.99
N TYR A 344 8.14 10.01 5.09
CA TYR A 344 7.97 10.24 3.67
C TYR A 344 8.29 9.01 2.84
N ALA A 345 7.71 8.94 1.64
CA ALA A 345 8.09 7.96 0.62
C ALA A 345 8.08 8.61 -0.77
N VAL A 346 9.05 8.25 -1.59
CA VAL A 346 9.11 8.63 -3.01
C VAL A 346 9.46 7.38 -3.81
N GLY A 347 8.66 7.07 -4.82
CA GLY A 347 8.84 5.90 -5.66
C GLY A 347 8.74 6.22 -7.15
N LEU A 348 9.53 5.54 -7.95
CA LEU A 348 9.47 5.58 -9.41
C LEU A 348 9.69 4.18 -9.97
N GLU A 349 8.74 3.72 -10.77
CA GLU A 349 8.78 2.44 -11.46
C GLU A 349 8.61 2.66 -12.97
N ALA A 350 9.39 1.96 -13.77
CA ALA A 350 9.27 2.00 -15.22
C ALA A 350 9.46 0.62 -15.82
N GLY A 351 8.59 0.25 -16.76
CA GLY A 351 8.66 -1.02 -17.48
C GLY A 351 8.48 -0.83 -18.98
N VAL A 352 9.25 -1.60 -19.75
CA VAL A 352 9.20 -1.60 -21.21
C VAL A 352 8.80 -2.98 -21.71
N ASN A 353 7.73 -3.04 -22.51
CA ASN A 353 7.30 -4.30 -23.14
C ASN A 353 8.26 -4.69 -24.28
N LEU A 354 8.92 -5.82 -24.14
CA LEU A 354 9.90 -6.34 -25.08
C LEU A 354 9.27 -7.07 -26.27
N LEU A 355 7.99 -7.49 -26.18
CA LEU A 355 7.34 -8.25 -27.22
C LEU A 355 6.95 -7.37 -28.42
N CYS A 356 6.90 -8.00 -29.60
CA CYS A 356 6.45 -7.35 -30.82
C CYS A 356 4.94 -7.06 -30.79
N ARG A 357 4.50 -6.12 -31.64
CA ARG A 357 3.10 -5.69 -31.74
C ARG A 357 2.11 -6.85 -31.88
N LYS A 358 2.42 -7.84 -32.74
CA LYS A 358 1.54 -9.00 -32.99
C LYS A 358 1.30 -9.83 -31.71
N ALA A 359 2.32 -10.01 -30.87
CA ALA A 359 2.17 -10.72 -29.60
C ALA A 359 1.33 -9.91 -28.59
N THR A 360 1.50 -8.60 -28.59
CA THR A 360 0.73 -7.68 -27.72
C THR A 360 -0.73 -7.60 -28.15
N GLU A 361 -1.03 -7.65 -29.46
CA GLU A 361 -2.41 -7.73 -29.98
C GLU A 361 -3.13 -9.01 -29.54
N ASN A 362 -2.39 -10.09 -29.25
CA ASN A 362 -2.91 -11.33 -28.66
C ASN A 362 -2.94 -11.30 -27.10
N GLY A 363 -2.78 -10.15 -26.49
CA GLY A 363 -2.83 -9.97 -25.03
C GLY A 363 -1.56 -10.38 -24.28
N LYS A 364 -0.49 -10.83 -24.98
CA LYS A 364 0.77 -11.22 -24.35
C LYS A 364 1.67 -10.01 -24.14
N ALA A 365 2.37 -9.97 -23.02
CA ALA A 365 3.39 -8.97 -22.75
C ALA A 365 4.58 -9.57 -22.00
N LEU A 366 5.77 -9.00 -22.21
CA LEU A 366 6.98 -9.29 -21.44
C LEU A 366 7.63 -7.96 -21.10
N TYR A 367 7.51 -7.55 -19.84
CA TYR A 367 8.10 -6.31 -19.38
C TYR A 367 9.46 -6.57 -18.73
N LEU A 368 10.45 -5.79 -19.13
CA LEU A 368 11.63 -5.53 -18.31
C LEU A 368 11.35 -4.26 -17.53
N PHE A 369 11.50 -4.31 -16.22
CA PHE A 369 11.24 -3.16 -15.35
C PHE A 369 12.40 -2.85 -14.41
N ALA A 370 12.40 -1.62 -13.93
CA ALA A 370 13.22 -1.16 -12.82
C ALA A 370 12.38 -0.23 -11.94
N ARG A 371 12.70 -0.27 -10.64
CA ARG A 371 12.05 0.53 -9.60
C ARG A 371 13.09 1.09 -8.65
N TYR A 372 12.84 2.30 -8.18
CA TYR A 372 13.56 2.95 -7.09
C TYR A 372 12.55 3.50 -6.10
N ASP A 373 12.72 3.18 -4.83
CA ASP A 373 12.00 3.77 -3.70
C ASP A 373 13.00 4.40 -2.74
N ARG A 374 12.64 5.54 -2.18
CA ARG A 374 13.28 6.11 -0.99
C ARG A 374 12.20 6.47 0.01
N TYR A 375 12.37 6.05 1.24
CA TYR A 375 11.43 6.32 2.31
C TYR A 375 12.10 6.38 3.65
N ASP A 376 11.51 7.15 4.55
CA ASP A 376 11.87 7.18 5.96
C ASP A 376 10.59 7.11 6.79
N SER A 377 10.46 6.04 7.56
CA SER A 377 9.30 5.81 8.43
C SER A 377 9.41 6.54 9.77
N TYR A 378 10.57 7.10 10.08
CA TYR A 378 10.79 7.71 11.38
C TYR A 378 11.70 8.95 11.28
N ILE A 379 11.12 10.10 11.08
CA ILE A 379 11.78 11.40 11.27
C ILE A 379 11.43 11.85 12.69
N PRO A 380 12.39 11.88 13.63
CA PRO A 380 12.12 12.15 15.03
C PRO A 380 11.69 13.60 15.27
N ALA A 381 10.88 13.82 16.31
CA ALA A 381 10.66 15.15 16.87
C ALA A 381 11.97 15.70 17.49
N PRO A 382 12.11 17.03 17.62
CA PRO A 382 13.30 17.63 18.24
C PRO A 382 13.64 16.99 19.60
N LEU A 383 14.92 16.70 19.81
CA LEU A 383 15.47 16.04 21.01
C LEU A 383 15.16 14.54 21.16
N MET A 384 14.43 13.93 20.26
CA MET A 384 14.29 12.47 20.22
C MET A 384 15.46 11.81 19.48
N GLN A 385 15.75 10.55 19.81
CA GLN A 385 16.80 9.80 19.16
C GLN A 385 16.43 9.49 17.71
N ASP A 386 17.36 9.74 16.80
CA ASP A 386 17.27 9.25 15.42
C ASP A 386 17.88 7.84 15.33
N TYR A 387 17.20 6.94 14.66
CA TYR A 387 17.63 5.55 14.51
C TYR A 387 18.31 5.26 13.16
N GLY A 388 18.21 6.13 12.19
CA GLY A 388 18.93 6.08 10.91
C GLY A 388 18.75 4.83 10.04
N TRP A 389 18.27 3.72 10.59
CA TRP A 389 17.92 2.50 9.82
C TRP A 389 16.52 2.61 9.18
N SER A 390 15.73 3.57 9.62
CA SER A 390 14.42 3.87 9.05
C SER A 390 14.50 4.58 7.69
N ASP A 391 15.60 5.32 7.42
CA ASP A 391 15.89 5.94 6.12
C ASP A 391 16.46 4.88 5.16
N ARG A 392 15.65 4.42 4.23
CA ARG A 392 15.95 3.31 3.32
C ARG A 392 15.81 3.73 1.87
N GLN A 393 16.64 3.14 1.03
CA GLN A 393 16.52 3.20 -0.41
C GLN A 393 16.38 1.77 -0.92
N CYS A 394 15.41 1.50 -1.78
CA CYS A 394 15.25 0.20 -2.41
C CYS A 394 15.39 0.32 -3.92
N VAL A 395 16.25 -0.48 -4.51
CA VAL A 395 16.41 -0.61 -5.96
C VAL A 395 15.98 -2.01 -6.35
N THR A 396 15.04 -2.13 -7.28
CA THR A 396 14.53 -3.41 -7.76
C THR A 396 14.52 -3.43 -9.29
N ALA A 397 14.85 -4.55 -9.89
CA ALA A 397 14.70 -4.77 -11.32
C ALA A 397 14.26 -6.20 -11.59
N GLY A 398 13.50 -6.42 -12.67
CA GLY A 398 12.97 -7.74 -12.94
C GLY A 398 12.23 -7.87 -14.27
N LEU A 399 11.60 -9.02 -14.44
CA LEU A 399 10.85 -9.40 -15.61
C LEU A 399 9.44 -9.85 -15.23
N ASN A 400 8.45 -9.37 -15.99
CA ASN A 400 7.08 -9.81 -15.86
C ASN A 400 6.58 -10.32 -17.19
N TYR A 401 6.20 -11.61 -17.23
CA TYR A 401 5.59 -12.22 -18.39
C TYR A 401 4.08 -12.35 -18.18
N PHE A 402 3.31 -11.75 -19.05
CA PHE A 402 1.85 -11.88 -19.13
C PHE A 402 1.51 -12.80 -20.30
N PRO A 403 1.15 -14.07 -20.07
CA PRO A 403 0.60 -14.93 -21.13
C PRO A 403 -0.78 -14.44 -21.60
N MET A 404 -1.50 -13.76 -20.72
CA MET A 404 -2.75 -13.05 -20.94
C MET A 404 -2.85 -11.89 -19.93
N PRO A 405 -3.71 -10.88 -20.15
CA PRO A 405 -3.75 -9.69 -19.28
C PRO A 405 -4.05 -9.99 -17.80
N GLN A 406 -4.76 -11.07 -17.52
CA GLN A 406 -5.21 -11.46 -16.19
C GLN A 406 -4.19 -12.27 -15.40
N ILE A 407 -3.13 -12.78 -16.03
CA ILE A 407 -2.14 -13.64 -15.38
C ILE A 407 -0.75 -13.07 -15.63
N ALA A 408 0.06 -12.98 -14.58
CA ALA A 408 1.47 -12.62 -14.70
C ALA A 408 2.37 -13.60 -13.96
N VAL A 409 3.51 -13.93 -14.57
CA VAL A 409 4.64 -14.58 -13.90
C VAL A 409 5.72 -13.51 -13.73
N LYS A 410 6.16 -13.30 -12.50
CA LYS A 410 7.06 -12.23 -12.11
C LYS A 410 8.34 -12.79 -11.53
N ALA A 411 9.45 -12.13 -11.80
CA ALA A 411 10.74 -12.40 -11.17
C ALA A 411 11.50 -11.09 -10.98
N GLU A 412 12.10 -10.91 -9.81
CA GLU A 412 12.83 -9.69 -9.48
C GLU A 412 14.06 -9.97 -8.62
N PHE A 413 15.00 -9.04 -8.70
CA PHE A 413 16.12 -8.91 -7.78
C PHE A 413 16.12 -7.46 -7.27
N GLY A 414 16.26 -7.29 -5.96
CA GLY A 414 16.31 -5.98 -5.33
C GLY A 414 17.32 -5.91 -4.20
N CYS A 415 17.56 -4.69 -3.74
CA CYS A 415 18.41 -4.44 -2.60
C CYS A 415 17.93 -3.18 -1.86
N ARG A 416 17.68 -3.33 -0.57
CA ARG A 416 17.57 -2.17 0.31
C ARG A 416 18.95 -1.68 0.68
N LEU A 417 19.21 -0.42 0.37
CA LEU A 417 20.45 0.28 0.68
C LEU A 417 20.22 1.10 1.94
N LEU A 418 20.95 0.79 2.98
CA LEU A 418 20.90 1.47 4.27
C LEU A 418 22.13 2.38 4.44
N ASN A 419 22.09 3.22 5.48
CA ASN A 419 23.23 4.05 5.85
C ASN A 419 24.47 3.19 6.17
N ALA A 420 25.66 3.77 6.01
CA ALA A 420 26.94 3.04 6.02
C ALA A 420 27.23 2.21 7.30
N GLN A 421 26.53 2.51 8.39
CA GLN A 421 26.66 1.77 9.64
C GLN A 421 25.83 0.47 9.67
N TYR A 422 24.98 0.22 8.67
CA TYR A 422 24.13 -0.95 8.55
C TYR A 422 24.49 -1.79 7.34
N ASN A 423 24.09 -3.05 7.36
CA ASN A 423 24.26 -3.94 6.19
C ASN A 423 23.13 -3.70 5.20
N ASN A 424 23.46 -3.71 3.90
CA ASN A 424 22.47 -3.71 2.86
C ASN A 424 21.66 -5.02 2.86
N GLU A 425 20.44 -4.99 2.40
CA GLU A 425 19.50 -6.10 2.42
C GLU A 425 19.11 -6.52 0.99
N PRO A 426 19.96 -7.32 0.30
CA PRO A 426 19.62 -7.84 -1.02
C PRO A 426 18.62 -8.99 -0.94
N PHE A 427 17.74 -9.08 -1.96
CA PHE A 427 16.74 -10.14 -2.07
C PHE A 427 16.48 -10.52 -3.52
N ALA A 428 15.95 -11.72 -3.73
CA ALA A 428 15.39 -12.18 -4.98
C ALA A 428 14.01 -12.75 -4.74
N ALA A 429 13.06 -12.50 -5.65
CA ALA A 429 11.71 -13.02 -5.53
C ALA A 429 11.16 -13.47 -6.89
N MET A 430 10.25 -14.41 -6.87
CA MET A 430 9.46 -14.84 -8.01
C MET A 430 8.02 -15.15 -7.57
N GLY A 431 7.06 -14.97 -8.47
CA GLY A 431 5.68 -15.25 -8.16
C GLY A 431 4.81 -15.41 -9.40
N ILE A 432 3.65 -15.96 -9.17
CA ILE A 432 2.55 -15.99 -10.12
C ILE A 432 1.38 -15.22 -9.53
N THR A 433 0.74 -14.40 -10.35
CA THR A 433 -0.41 -13.61 -9.93
C THR A 433 -1.49 -13.63 -10.97
N TRP A 434 -2.72 -13.50 -10.52
CA TRP A 434 -3.88 -13.33 -11.38
C TRP A 434 -4.81 -12.24 -10.84
N SER A 435 -5.55 -11.59 -11.72
CA SER A 435 -6.68 -10.73 -11.36
C SER A 435 -7.71 -10.74 -12.48
N GLY A 436 -8.98 -10.73 -12.15
CA GLY A 436 -10.04 -10.69 -13.16
C GLY A 436 -11.44 -10.69 -12.59
N MET A 437 -12.38 -10.23 -13.43
CA MET A 437 -13.82 -10.35 -13.18
C MET A 437 -14.39 -11.44 -14.05
N PHE A 438 -15.25 -12.28 -13.47
CA PHE A 438 -16.00 -13.32 -14.15
C PHE A 438 -17.41 -12.79 -14.41
N HIS A 439 -17.87 -12.91 -15.65
CA HIS A 439 -19.20 -12.44 -16.07
C HIS A 439 -20.11 -13.60 -16.41
#